data_a829eb6f87bb6765679f6e55e806bfe2
#
_entry.id   a829eb6f87bb6765679f6e55e806bfe2
#
_cell.length_a   1.000
_cell.length_b   1.000
_cell.length_c   1.000
_cell.angle_alpha   90.00
_cell.angle_beta   90.00
_cell.angle_gamma   90.00
#
_symmetry.space_group_name_H-M   'P 1'
#
loop_
_entity.id
_entity.type
_entity.pdbx_description
1 polymer ?
#
loop_
_entity_poly.entity_id
_entity_poly.type
_entity_poly.pdbx_seq_one_letter_code
_entity_poly.pdbx_strand_id
1 'polypeptide(L)'
;MKNFKKLCVLGLAMTLFTGCATTPKSNRDLSAYHANMPKSILVLPPVNESPDTRATYGYWSTVTLPVAEAGYYVFPISVVDTLFKENGVTNGYDAQQIPIQKLNEIFGADAALYVKVKEYGSKYQVIQSTSTVAVEAKLVDLKTGALLWEGQEKIQQANN
;
A
#
# COMPACT_ATOMS: atom_id res chain seq x y z
N MET A 1 -21.88 -58.04 3.01
CA MET A 1 -21.84 -56.96 2.00
C MET A 1 -22.42 -55.61 2.47
N LYS A 2 -23.34 -55.55 3.44
CA LYS A 2 -23.91 -54.28 3.96
C LYS A 2 -22.89 -53.43 4.77
N ASN A 3 -21.96 -54.02 5.46
CA ASN A 3 -20.99 -53.31 6.32
C ASN A 3 -19.81 -52.69 5.55
N PHE A 4 -19.50 -53.22 4.36
CA PHE A 4 -18.43 -52.69 3.49
C PHE A 4 -18.79 -51.33 2.88
N LYS A 5 -20.11 -51.13 2.51
CA LYS A 5 -20.59 -49.86 1.99
C LYS A 5 -20.56 -48.74 3.03
N LYS A 6 -20.83 -49.06 4.30
CA LYS A 6 -20.78 -48.08 5.41
C LYS A 6 -19.33 -47.66 5.73
N LEU A 7 -18.37 -48.53 5.58
CA LEU A 7 -16.96 -48.22 5.78
C LEU A 7 -16.41 -47.29 4.69
N CYS A 8 -16.81 -47.48 3.43
CA CYS A 8 -16.43 -46.60 2.32
C CYS A 8 -17.01 -45.18 2.44
N VAL A 9 -18.25 -45.03 2.97
CA VAL A 9 -18.87 -43.73 3.16
C VAL A 9 -18.22 -42.96 4.30
N LEU A 10 -17.77 -43.65 5.36
CA LEU A 10 -17.07 -43.02 6.48
C LEU A 10 -15.63 -42.59 6.10
N GLY A 11 -14.95 -43.29 5.18
CA GLY A 11 -13.62 -42.90 4.66
C GLY A 11 -13.66 -41.69 3.74
N LEU A 12 -14.76 -41.47 3.00
CA LEU A 12 -14.88 -40.37 2.07
C LEU A 12 -15.22 -39.03 2.77
N ALA A 13 -15.78 -39.06 3.97
CA ALA A 13 -16.12 -37.87 4.75
C ALA A 13 -14.92 -37.21 5.46
N MET A 14 -13.77 -37.89 5.54
CA MET A 14 -12.59 -37.42 6.30
C MET A 14 -11.53 -36.68 5.47
N THR A 15 -11.73 -36.53 4.15
CA THR A 15 -10.72 -35.92 3.25
C THR A 15 -10.97 -34.43 2.90
N LEU A 16 -11.94 -33.76 3.53
CA LEU A 16 -12.36 -32.40 3.16
C LEU A 16 -11.77 -31.27 4.05
N PHE A 17 -10.83 -31.57 4.95
CA PHE A 17 -10.29 -30.57 5.88
C PHE A 17 -8.77 -30.29 5.74
N THR A 18 -8.22 -30.30 4.53
CA THR A 18 -6.83 -29.88 4.33
C THR A 18 -6.75 -28.68 3.39
N GLY A 19 -7.16 -27.52 3.86
CA GLY A 19 -7.09 -26.28 3.09
C GLY A 19 -6.80 -25.07 3.98
N CYS A 20 -5.83 -25.14 4.91
CA CYS A 20 -5.23 -23.96 5.47
C CYS A 20 -4.12 -23.50 4.54
N ALA A 21 -4.41 -22.54 3.64
CA ALA A 21 -3.38 -21.78 2.96
C ALA A 21 -2.63 -20.97 4.02
N THR A 22 -1.46 -21.42 4.43
CA THR A 22 -0.51 -20.64 5.22
C THR A 22 0.00 -19.53 4.32
N THR A 23 -0.54 -18.33 4.46
CA THR A 23 0.09 -17.12 3.93
C THR A 23 1.52 -17.05 4.47
N PRO A 24 2.54 -16.88 3.62
CA PRO A 24 3.91 -16.74 4.08
C PRO A 24 3.99 -15.56 5.03
N LYS A 25 4.32 -15.80 6.29
CA LYS A 25 4.52 -14.77 7.29
C LYS A 25 5.74 -13.96 6.84
N SER A 26 5.49 -12.76 6.35
CA SER A 26 6.57 -11.82 6.03
C SER A 26 7.37 -11.60 7.31
N ASN A 27 8.64 -12.00 7.30
CA ASN A 27 9.55 -11.81 8.43
C ASN A 27 10.10 -10.37 8.44
N ARG A 28 9.19 -9.39 8.38
CA ARG A 28 9.55 -7.96 8.46
C ARG A 28 9.82 -7.61 9.91
N ASP A 29 10.94 -6.95 10.16
CA ASP A 29 11.20 -6.37 11.48
C ASP A 29 10.28 -5.14 11.66
N LEU A 30 9.33 -5.26 12.56
CA LEU A 30 8.38 -4.21 12.92
C LEU A 30 8.68 -3.62 14.31
N SER A 31 9.87 -3.86 14.86
CA SER A 31 10.25 -3.38 16.19
C SER A 31 10.19 -1.86 16.29
N ALA A 32 10.70 -1.14 15.29
CA ALA A 32 10.63 0.32 15.22
C ALA A 32 9.19 0.82 15.14
N TYR A 33 8.32 0.14 14.39
CA TYR A 33 6.89 0.45 14.32
C TYR A 33 6.21 0.27 15.67
N HIS A 34 6.43 -0.86 16.36
CA HIS A 34 5.83 -1.10 17.67
C HIS A 34 6.33 -0.15 18.75
N ALA A 35 7.56 0.33 18.64
CA ALA A 35 8.12 1.32 19.55
C ALA A 35 7.55 2.73 19.34
N ASN A 36 7.13 3.07 18.11
CA ASN A 36 6.72 4.42 17.71
C ASN A 36 5.40 4.38 16.92
N MET A 37 4.40 3.67 17.40
CA MET A 37 3.12 3.52 16.70
C MET A 37 2.49 4.89 16.38
N PRO A 38 2.44 5.30 15.09
CA PRO A 38 1.87 6.58 14.69
C PRO A 38 0.35 6.54 14.82
N LYS A 39 -0.27 7.67 15.12
CA LYS A 39 -1.73 7.85 15.11
C LYS A 39 -2.20 8.55 13.85
N SER A 40 -1.33 9.37 13.27
CA SER A 40 -1.61 10.15 12.07
C SER A 40 -0.55 9.90 11.00
N ILE A 41 -1.01 9.75 9.75
CA ILE A 41 -0.16 9.49 8.59
C ILE A 41 -0.41 10.56 7.53
N LEU A 42 0.67 11.25 7.16
CA LEU A 42 0.71 12.14 6.01
C LEU A 42 1.08 11.31 4.78
N VAL A 43 0.16 11.11 3.85
CA VAL A 43 0.46 10.48 2.56
C VAL A 43 1.00 11.54 1.61
N LEU A 44 2.29 11.46 1.29
CA LEU A 44 2.92 12.38 0.36
C LEU A 44 2.51 12.11 -1.09
N PRO A 45 2.54 13.12 -1.98
CA PRO A 45 2.35 12.92 -3.41
C PRO A 45 3.28 11.81 -3.92
N PRO A 46 2.76 10.76 -4.56
CA PRO A 46 3.59 9.68 -5.10
C PRO A 46 4.56 10.16 -6.18
N VAL A 47 5.79 9.68 -6.12
CA VAL A 47 6.73 9.78 -7.24
C VAL A 47 6.26 8.84 -8.34
N ASN A 48 6.07 9.35 -9.54
CA ASN A 48 5.67 8.54 -10.69
C ASN A 48 6.88 8.21 -11.57
N GLU A 49 7.24 6.94 -11.58
CA GLU A 49 8.27 6.38 -12.49
C GLU A 49 7.63 5.61 -13.66
N SER A 50 6.28 5.56 -13.73
CA SER A 50 5.56 4.93 -14.82
C SER A 50 5.38 5.89 -16.00
N PRO A 51 5.11 5.39 -17.22
CA PRO A 51 4.82 6.24 -18.37
C PRO A 51 3.43 6.91 -18.33
N ASP A 52 2.53 6.46 -17.45
CA ASP A 52 1.18 7.04 -17.33
C ASP A 52 1.19 8.27 -16.41
N THR A 53 0.96 9.44 -16.98
CA THR A 53 0.96 10.71 -16.24
C THR A 53 -0.14 10.83 -15.18
N ARG A 54 -1.17 9.98 -15.24
CA ARG A 54 -2.27 9.93 -14.27
C ARG A 54 -1.91 9.18 -12.99
N ALA A 55 -0.78 8.45 -12.99
CA ALA A 55 -0.41 7.53 -11.91
C ALA A 55 -0.30 8.22 -10.54
N THR A 56 0.25 9.43 -10.47
CA THR A 56 0.40 10.16 -9.19
C THR A 56 -0.96 10.33 -8.52
N TYR A 57 -1.90 11.01 -9.15
CA TYR A 57 -3.20 11.30 -8.54
C TYR A 57 -4.09 10.05 -8.49
N GLY A 58 -4.02 9.19 -9.49
CA GLY A 58 -4.76 7.93 -9.53
C GLY A 58 -4.42 7.04 -8.33
N TYR A 59 -3.14 6.82 -8.07
CA TYR A 59 -2.71 6.02 -6.92
C TYR A 59 -2.94 6.77 -5.60
N TRP A 60 -2.59 8.06 -5.54
CA TRP A 60 -2.73 8.86 -4.32
C TRP A 60 -4.16 8.87 -3.78
N SER A 61 -5.16 8.98 -4.68
CA SER A 61 -6.57 8.97 -4.29
C SER A 61 -7.04 7.62 -3.73
N THR A 62 -6.40 6.52 -4.13
CA THR A 62 -6.81 5.17 -3.71
C THR A 62 -6.12 4.70 -2.43
N VAL A 63 -4.89 5.14 -2.15
CA VAL A 63 -4.11 4.66 -1.01
C VAL A 63 -4.60 5.17 0.35
N THR A 64 -5.30 6.31 0.38
CA THR A 64 -5.76 6.92 1.63
C THR A 64 -6.84 6.11 2.34
N LEU A 65 -7.76 5.49 1.58
CA LEU A 65 -8.84 4.71 2.17
C LEU A 65 -8.33 3.50 2.97
N PRO A 66 -7.52 2.58 2.42
CA PRO A 66 -7.02 1.45 3.20
C PRO A 66 -6.15 1.86 4.39
N VAL A 67 -5.43 2.98 4.32
CA VAL A 67 -4.66 3.50 5.46
C VAL A 67 -5.62 3.98 6.56
N ALA A 68 -6.70 4.66 6.21
CA ALA A 68 -7.71 5.10 7.18
C ALA A 68 -8.47 3.91 7.79
N GLU A 69 -8.81 2.90 6.99
CA GLU A 69 -9.45 1.66 7.46
C GLU A 69 -8.55 0.85 8.42
N ALA A 70 -7.24 0.98 8.30
CA ALA A 70 -6.28 0.42 9.25
C ALA A 70 -6.25 1.15 10.61
N GLY A 71 -7.05 2.22 10.77
CA GLY A 71 -7.24 2.93 12.04
C GLY A 71 -6.38 4.19 12.20
N TYR A 72 -5.72 4.67 11.15
CA TYR A 72 -4.93 5.89 11.19
C TYR A 72 -5.76 7.12 10.81
N TYR A 73 -5.45 8.26 11.42
CA TYR A 73 -5.88 9.53 10.85
C TYR A 73 -5.04 9.82 9.61
N VAL A 74 -5.72 10.04 8.47
CA VAL A 74 -5.07 10.38 7.19
C VAL A 74 -5.44 11.80 6.80
N PHE A 75 -4.43 12.61 6.49
CA PHE A 75 -4.66 13.98 6.04
C PHE A 75 -5.37 13.99 4.67
N PRO A 76 -6.41 14.83 4.49
CA PRO A 76 -7.11 14.92 3.21
C PRO A 76 -6.16 15.32 2.08
N ILE A 77 -6.15 14.55 1.00
CA ILE A 77 -5.26 14.78 -0.15
C ILE A 77 -5.41 16.19 -0.70
N SER A 78 -6.63 16.69 -0.81
CA SER A 78 -6.91 18.04 -1.36
C SER A 78 -6.23 19.14 -0.53
N VAL A 79 -6.20 18.99 0.79
CA VAL A 79 -5.52 19.94 1.68
C VAL A 79 -4.00 19.85 1.51
N VAL A 80 -3.47 18.64 1.47
CA VAL A 80 -2.02 18.39 1.29
C VAL A 80 -1.55 18.91 -0.06
N ASP A 81 -2.27 18.60 -1.14
CA ASP A 81 -1.96 19.02 -2.50
C ASP A 81 -2.00 20.56 -2.65
N THR A 82 -3.05 21.18 -2.12
CA THR A 82 -3.17 22.64 -2.15
C THR A 82 -2.01 23.31 -1.42
N LEU A 83 -1.71 22.85 -0.22
CA LEU A 83 -0.64 23.44 0.59
C LEU A 83 0.74 23.30 -0.06
N PHE A 84 1.02 22.17 -0.69
CA PHE A 84 2.24 21.96 -1.45
C PHE A 84 2.32 22.90 -2.66
N LYS A 85 1.25 22.99 -3.45
CA LYS A 85 1.19 23.86 -4.65
C LYS A 85 1.35 25.34 -4.32
N GLU A 86 0.72 25.81 -3.25
CA GLU A 86 0.85 27.19 -2.78
C GLU A 86 2.29 27.53 -2.35
N ASN A 87 3.08 26.52 -1.97
CA ASN A 87 4.50 26.65 -1.63
C ASN A 87 5.45 26.26 -2.78
N GLY A 88 4.93 26.16 -4.01
CA GLY A 88 5.74 25.88 -5.21
C GLY A 88 6.12 24.42 -5.40
N VAL A 89 5.61 23.49 -4.58
CA VAL A 89 5.85 22.05 -4.70
C VAL A 89 4.74 21.43 -5.55
N THR A 90 5.05 21.11 -6.79
CA THR A 90 4.05 20.71 -7.80
C THR A 90 4.11 19.25 -8.22
N ASN A 91 5.09 18.51 -7.71
CA ASN A 91 5.27 17.09 -8.05
C ASN A 91 5.71 16.25 -6.85
N GLY A 92 5.55 14.93 -6.96
CA GLY A 92 5.90 14.00 -5.89
C GLY A 92 7.40 13.92 -5.60
N TYR A 93 8.25 14.19 -6.59
CA TYR A 93 9.69 14.15 -6.41
C TYR A 93 10.12 15.25 -5.43
N ASP A 94 9.72 16.50 -5.68
CA ASP A 94 10.04 17.63 -4.82
C ASP A 94 9.39 17.48 -3.44
N ALA A 95 8.15 17.02 -3.37
CA ALA A 95 7.45 16.79 -2.12
C ALA A 95 8.17 15.79 -1.20
N GLN A 96 8.74 14.73 -1.78
CA GLN A 96 9.46 13.69 -1.03
C GLN A 96 10.90 14.07 -0.67
N GLN A 97 11.40 15.20 -1.17
CA GLN A 97 12.69 15.78 -0.76
C GLN A 97 12.59 16.75 0.43
N ILE A 98 11.38 17.11 0.84
CA ILE A 98 11.18 18.02 1.97
C ILE A 98 11.70 17.35 3.26
N PRO A 99 12.53 18.05 4.06
CA PRO A 99 13.01 17.51 5.33
C PRO A 99 11.87 17.09 6.26
N ILE A 100 12.03 15.97 6.94
CA ILE A 100 11.00 15.41 7.83
C ILE A 100 10.58 16.37 8.93
N GLN A 101 11.51 17.17 9.46
CA GLN A 101 11.25 18.20 10.46
C GLN A 101 10.26 19.25 9.92
N LYS A 102 10.44 19.63 8.64
CA LYS A 102 9.56 20.59 7.99
C LYS A 102 8.16 20.04 7.76
N LEU A 103 8.06 18.77 7.35
CA LEU A 103 6.77 18.08 7.23
C LEU A 103 6.06 18.00 8.59
N ASN A 104 6.80 17.69 9.66
CA ASN A 104 6.24 17.66 11.02
C ASN A 104 5.76 19.05 11.48
N GLU A 105 6.56 20.10 11.23
CA GLU A 105 6.19 21.48 11.59
C GLU A 105 4.89 21.94 10.89
N ILE A 106 4.75 21.61 9.60
CA ILE A 106 3.61 22.07 8.78
C ILE A 106 2.34 21.28 9.10
N PHE A 107 2.43 19.95 9.17
CA PHE A 107 1.27 19.07 9.28
C PHE A 107 1.01 18.55 10.68
N GLY A 108 2.00 18.53 11.57
CA GLY A 108 1.89 17.90 12.89
C GLY A 108 1.65 16.39 12.83
N ALA A 109 1.94 15.76 11.68
CA ALA A 109 1.76 14.32 11.51
C ALA A 109 2.80 13.50 12.27
N ASP A 110 2.41 12.33 12.78
CA ASP A 110 3.35 11.43 13.47
C ASP A 110 4.29 10.74 12.47
N ALA A 111 3.77 10.32 11.30
CA ALA A 111 4.55 9.65 10.26
C ALA A 111 4.16 10.13 8.87
N ALA A 112 5.07 9.95 7.90
CA ALA A 112 4.80 10.17 6.49
C ALA A 112 4.95 8.87 5.70
N LEU A 113 4.01 8.65 4.78
CA LEU A 113 4.03 7.57 3.80
C LEU A 113 4.60 8.10 2.49
N TYR A 114 5.77 7.58 2.13
CA TYR A 114 6.46 7.84 0.88
C TYR A 114 6.10 6.73 -0.11
N VAL A 115 5.67 7.09 -1.30
CA VAL A 115 5.29 6.11 -2.33
C VAL A 115 5.98 6.41 -3.65
N LYS A 116 6.47 5.35 -4.32
CA LYS A 116 6.92 5.39 -5.71
C LYS A 116 6.06 4.46 -6.53
N VAL A 117 5.45 4.97 -7.59
CA VAL A 117 4.68 4.20 -8.55
C VAL A 117 5.62 3.78 -9.67
N LYS A 118 5.96 2.50 -9.73
CA LYS A 118 6.89 1.92 -10.73
C LYS A 118 6.18 1.56 -12.03
N GLU A 119 4.98 0.99 -11.92
CA GLU A 119 4.14 0.63 -13.06
C GLU A 119 2.70 1.05 -12.75
N TYR A 120 2.01 1.62 -13.73
CA TYR A 120 0.62 2.02 -13.62
C TYR A 120 -0.04 2.04 -14.99
N GLY A 121 -1.23 1.46 -15.11
CA GLY A 121 -2.03 1.51 -16.31
C GLY A 121 -2.36 0.15 -16.91
N SER A 122 -2.99 0.17 -18.09
CA SER A 122 -3.43 -1.02 -18.82
C SER A 122 -2.70 -1.15 -20.13
N LYS A 123 -2.24 -2.37 -20.42
CA LYS A 123 -1.71 -2.75 -21.74
C LYS A 123 -2.77 -3.53 -22.48
N TYR A 124 -3.14 -3.03 -23.66
CA TYR A 124 -4.09 -3.68 -24.55
C TYR A 124 -3.35 -4.57 -25.53
N GLN A 125 -3.72 -5.84 -25.58
CA GLN A 125 -3.33 -6.79 -26.62
C GLN A 125 -4.58 -7.19 -27.40
N VAL A 126 -4.41 -7.73 -28.60
CA VAL A 126 -5.50 -7.97 -29.58
C VAL A 126 -6.69 -8.75 -29.02
N ILE A 127 -6.50 -9.56 -27.99
CA ILE A 127 -7.53 -10.45 -27.41
C ILE A 127 -7.70 -10.21 -25.89
N GLN A 128 -6.78 -9.49 -25.23
CA GLN A 128 -6.74 -9.39 -23.77
C GLN A 128 -6.15 -8.05 -23.35
N SER A 129 -6.70 -7.45 -22.28
CA SER A 129 -6.08 -6.31 -21.62
C SER A 129 -5.55 -6.72 -20.25
N THR A 130 -4.41 -6.17 -19.87
CA THR A 130 -3.82 -6.39 -18.54
C THR A 130 -3.60 -5.07 -17.87
N SER A 131 -4.23 -4.87 -16.71
CA SER A 131 -3.98 -3.73 -15.83
C SER A 131 -2.89 -4.10 -14.84
N THR A 132 -1.90 -3.22 -14.69
CA THR A 132 -0.77 -3.43 -13.78
C THR A 132 -0.58 -2.21 -12.90
N VAL A 133 -0.40 -2.45 -11.59
CA VAL A 133 0.05 -1.45 -10.63
C VAL A 133 1.20 -2.06 -9.85
N ALA A 134 2.36 -1.39 -9.87
CA ALA A 134 3.52 -1.78 -9.06
C ALA A 134 3.99 -0.56 -8.27
N VAL A 135 4.16 -0.74 -6.97
CA VAL A 135 4.54 0.34 -6.05
C VAL A 135 5.60 -0.11 -5.06
N GLU A 136 6.42 0.85 -4.66
CA GLU A 136 7.29 0.78 -3.49
C GLU A 136 6.81 1.82 -2.48
N ALA A 137 6.77 1.46 -1.19
CA ALA A 137 6.36 2.39 -0.16
C ALA A 137 7.20 2.24 1.10
N LYS A 138 7.38 3.35 1.83
CA LYS A 138 8.00 3.38 3.15
C LYS A 138 7.26 4.33 4.08
N LEU A 139 7.12 3.93 5.34
CA LEU A 139 6.56 4.74 6.41
C LEU A 139 7.69 5.21 7.31
N VAL A 140 7.81 6.51 7.50
CA VAL A 140 8.89 7.15 8.28
C VAL A 140 8.30 7.98 9.39
N ASP A 141 8.79 7.80 10.60
CA ASP A 141 8.45 8.64 11.76
C ASP A 141 8.97 10.06 11.54
N LEU A 142 8.11 11.06 11.63
CA LEU A 142 8.48 12.45 11.36
C LEU A 142 9.19 13.15 12.53
N LYS A 143 9.19 12.56 13.72
CA LYS A 143 9.89 13.10 14.89
C LYS A 143 11.31 12.58 14.98
N THR A 144 11.50 11.29 14.71
CA THR A 144 12.78 10.59 14.90
C THR A 144 13.52 10.32 13.60
N GLY A 145 12.81 10.27 12.47
CA GLY A 145 13.34 9.81 11.18
C GLY A 145 13.45 8.29 11.06
N ALA A 146 12.96 7.54 12.05
CA ALA A 146 13.02 6.09 12.02
C ALA A 146 12.16 5.52 10.87
N LEU A 147 12.70 4.54 10.16
CA LEU A 147 11.94 3.74 9.22
C LEU A 147 11.04 2.78 9.99
N LEU A 148 9.73 3.02 9.97
CA LEU A 148 8.74 2.22 10.69
C LEU A 148 8.32 0.98 9.89
N TRP A 149 8.23 1.12 8.59
CA TRP A 149 7.82 0.05 7.69
C TRP A 149 8.27 0.37 6.25
N GLU A 150 8.55 -0.67 5.49
CA GLU A 150 8.75 -0.59 4.04
C GLU A 150 8.14 -1.81 3.34
N GLY A 151 7.77 -1.64 2.09
CA GLY A 151 7.22 -2.72 1.29
C GLY A 151 7.15 -2.37 -0.18
N GLN A 152 7.00 -3.43 -0.98
CA GLN A 152 6.75 -3.34 -2.41
C GLN A 152 5.65 -4.33 -2.78
N GLU A 153 4.82 -3.96 -3.73
CA GLU A 153 3.73 -4.79 -4.21
C GLU A 153 3.53 -4.58 -5.72
N LYS A 154 3.20 -5.67 -6.41
CA LYS A 154 2.81 -5.64 -7.82
C LYS A 154 1.55 -6.45 -8.01
N ILE A 155 0.51 -5.80 -8.48
CA ILE A 155 -0.78 -6.41 -8.80
C ILE A 155 -0.98 -6.35 -10.30
N GLN A 156 -1.35 -7.48 -10.89
CA GLN A 156 -1.71 -7.60 -12.29
C GLN A 156 -3.10 -8.24 -12.40
N GLN A 157 -3.98 -7.61 -13.15
CA GLN A 157 -5.31 -8.12 -13.42
C GLN A 157 -5.51 -8.21 -14.93
N ALA A 158 -5.73 -9.44 -15.40
CA ALA A 158 -6.15 -9.68 -16.78
C ALA A 158 -7.66 -9.43 -16.90
N ASN A 159 -8.06 -8.63 -17.87
CA ASN A 159 -9.45 -8.40 -18.22
C ASN A 159 -9.73 -9.06 -19.59
N ASN A 160 -10.60 -10.06 -19.57
CA ASN A 160 -11.07 -10.77 -20.76
C ASN A 160 -12.26 -10.03 -21.37
#